data_bee2fb860ad7893d17bfc10b8a227749
#
_entry.id   bee2fb860ad7893d17bfc10b8a227749
#
_cell.length_a   1.000
_cell.length_b   1.000
_cell.length_c   1.000
_cell.angle_alpha   90.00
_cell.angle_beta   90.00
_cell.angle_gamma   90.00
#
_symmetry.space_group_name_H-M   'P 1'
#
loop_
_entity.id
_entity.type
_entity.pdbx_description
1 polymer ?
#
loop_
_entity_poly.entity_id
_entity_poly.type
_entity_poly.pdbx_seq_one_letter_code
_entity_poly.pdbx_strand_id
1 'polypeptide(L)'
;AVYADNDEAQTLEIVLEDPATGVEAMLLYGVLPELDIITRSVYIRNQSSEKIYVNKVMSAELDFLYGDYDLLTFYGRHAMERNLQRVPVAHGSQMIGSVRGTSSHQYNPMMILAEKDTTEDHGGCYAMSFVYSGNFQGEVLKDQYNQTRMLLGVQEECFRYPLEAGETFYAPEVILSYTDQGMNRLSQNLHSCIRHHICRGKYKTEVRPVLVNSWEAAYFDFTGETLY
;
A
#
# COMPACT_ATOMS: atom_id res chain seq x y z
N ALA A 1 -1.68 -1.53 -11.28
CA ALA A 1 -0.89 -0.32 -11.09
C ALA A 1 0.59 -0.57 -11.36
N VAL A 2 1.15 -1.61 -10.78
CA VAL A 2 2.49 -2.10 -11.11
C VAL A 2 2.46 -2.73 -12.50
N TYR A 3 3.48 -2.49 -13.30
CA TYR A 3 3.64 -3.06 -14.64
C TYR A 3 5.04 -3.67 -14.77
N ALA A 4 5.16 -4.70 -15.59
CA ALA A 4 6.42 -5.38 -15.89
C ALA A 4 6.32 -6.02 -17.28
N ASP A 5 7.47 -6.30 -17.90
CA ASP A 5 7.54 -7.10 -19.11
C ASP A 5 7.39 -8.59 -18.76
N ASN A 6 7.08 -9.41 -19.77
CA ASN A 6 6.74 -10.84 -19.56
C ASN A 6 7.90 -11.69 -19.02
N ASP A 7 9.13 -11.22 -19.13
CA ASP A 7 10.33 -11.86 -18.60
C ASP A 7 10.71 -11.37 -17.20
N GLU A 8 10.10 -10.27 -16.72
CA GLU A 8 10.39 -9.68 -15.42
C GLU A 8 9.42 -10.16 -14.32
N ALA A 9 8.19 -10.54 -14.69
CA ALA A 9 7.16 -10.89 -13.73
C ALA A 9 6.26 -12.05 -14.22
N GLN A 10 5.69 -12.75 -13.25
CA GLN A 10 4.64 -13.75 -13.44
C GLN A 10 3.43 -13.40 -12.60
N THR A 11 2.23 -13.74 -13.09
CA THR A 11 0.98 -13.49 -12.38
C THR A 11 0.26 -14.81 -12.12
N LEU A 12 -0.07 -15.05 -10.85
CA LEU A 12 -1.01 -16.10 -10.43
C LEU A 12 -2.37 -15.46 -10.23
N GLU A 13 -3.38 -16.03 -10.85
CA GLU A 13 -4.79 -15.70 -10.65
C GLU A 13 -5.50 -16.86 -9.96
N ILE A 14 -6.22 -16.57 -8.87
CA ILE A 14 -7.06 -17.53 -8.16
C ILE A 14 -8.49 -16.99 -8.20
N VAL A 15 -9.40 -17.75 -8.79
CA VAL A 15 -10.81 -17.41 -8.86
C VAL A 15 -11.57 -18.21 -7.81
N LEU A 16 -12.31 -17.50 -6.97
CA LEU A 16 -13.19 -18.05 -5.94
C LEU A 16 -14.62 -17.66 -6.29
N GLU A 17 -15.53 -18.60 -6.26
CA GLU A 17 -16.94 -18.39 -6.57
C GLU A 17 -17.83 -18.79 -5.39
N ASP A 18 -18.78 -17.95 -5.04
CA ASP A 18 -19.90 -18.31 -4.16
C ASP A 18 -21.17 -18.57 -5.01
N PRO A 19 -21.49 -19.86 -5.27
CA PRO A 19 -22.64 -20.19 -6.11
C PRO A 19 -23.98 -19.79 -5.48
N ALA A 20 -24.03 -19.56 -4.15
CA ALA A 20 -25.27 -19.19 -3.47
C ALA A 20 -25.63 -17.70 -3.69
N THR A 21 -24.62 -16.84 -3.77
CA THR A 21 -24.82 -15.39 -3.94
C THR A 21 -24.50 -14.90 -5.34
N GLY A 22 -23.82 -15.69 -6.17
CA GLY A 22 -23.32 -15.28 -7.47
C GLY A 22 -22.20 -14.25 -7.39
N VAL A 23 -21.43 -14.23 -6.29
CA VAL A 23 -20.26 -13.37 -6.14
C VAL A 23 -19.01 -14.14 -6.50
N GLU A 24 -18.17 -13.54 -7.32
CA GLU A 24 -16.85 -14.05 -7.69
C GLU A 24 -15.76 -13.13 -7.14
N ALA A 25 -14.74 -13.69 -6.52
CA ALA A 25 -13.55 -12.98 -6.07
C ALA A 25 -12.32 -13.49 -6.82
N MET A 26 -11.66 -12.60 -7.57
CA MET A 26 -10.40 -12.89 -8.25
C MET A 26 -9.24 -12.34 -7.43
N LEU A 27 -8.34 -13.22 -7.04
CA LEU A 27 -7.14 -12.90 -6.25
C LEU A 27 -5.94 -12.92 -7.19
N LEU A 28 -5.31 -11.76 -7.38
CA LEU A 28 -4.17 -11.60 -8.28
C LEU A 28 -2.88 -11.45 -7.48
N TYR A 29 -1.89 -12.25 -7.83
CA TYR A 29 -0.55 -12.20 -7.27
C TYR A 29 0.45 -12.02 -8.41
N GLY A 30 1.05 -10.83 -8.52
CA GLY A 30 2.17 -10.59 -9.43
C GLY A 30 3.48 -10.78 -8.69
N VAL A 31 4.41 -11.56 -9.24
CA VAL A 31 5.71 -11.86 -8.63
C VAL A 31 6.82 -11.26 -9.46
N LEU A 32 7.64 -10.41 -8.83
CA LEU A 32 8.85 -9.82 -9.40
C LEU A 32 10.06 -10.37 -8.61
N PRO A 33 10.60 -11.53 -9.01
CA PRO A 33 11.56 -12.28 -8.18
C PRO A 33 12.88 -11.53 -7.96
N GLU A 34 13.35 -10.77 -8.96
CA GLU A 34 14.60 -10.02 -8.86
C GLU A 34 14.56 -8.86 -7.85
N LEU A 35 13.36 -8.48 -7.42
CA LEU A 35 13.13 -7.37 -6.48
C LEU A 35 12.61 -7.83 -5.11
N ASP A 36 12.40 -9.12 -4.87
CA ASP A 36 11.71 -9.64 -3.69
C ASP A 36 10.34 -8.96 -3.49
N ILE A 37 9.60 -8.79 -4.58
CA ILE A 37 8.30 -8.10 -4.59
C ILE A 37 7.19 -9.07 -5.00
N ILE A 38 6.09 -9.02 -4.26
CA ILE A 38 4.80 -9.60 -4.65
C ILE A 38 3.79 -8.46 -4.70
N THR A 39 3.06 -8.32 -5.80
CA THR A 39 1.91 -7.43 -5.87
C THR A 39 0.63 -8.21 -5.60
N ARG A 40 -0.34 -7.57 -4.95
CA ARG A 40 -1.59 -8.19 -4.55
C ARG A 40 -2.76 -7.26 -4.87
N SER A 41 -3.74 -7.76 -5.61
CA SER A 41 -5.02 -7.09 -5.80
C SER A 41 -6.19 -8.06 -5.74
N VAL A 42 -7.38 -7.54 -5.48
CA VAL A 42 -8.63 -8.29 -5.40
C VAL A 42 -9.65 -7.65 -6.33
N TYR A 43 -10.29 -8.45 -7.16
CA TYR A 43 -11.43 -8.03 -7.96
C TYR A 43 -12.67 -8.76 -7.45
N ILE A 44 -13.75 -8.03 -7.26
CA ILE A 44 -15.05 -8.58 -6.86
C ILE A 44 -16.02 -8.39 -8.01
N ARG A 45 -16.55 -9.49 -8.53
CA ARG A 45 -17.50 -9.49 -9.64
C ARG A 45 -18.85 -9.94 -9.16
N ASN A 46 -19.88 -9.18 -9.54
CA ASN A 46 -21.26 -9.56 -9.30
C ASN A 46 -21.81 -10.36 -10.50
N GLN A 47 -21.89 -11.65 -10.37
CA GLN A 47 -22.49 -12.53 -11.38
C GLN A 47 -23.98 -12.81 -11.14
N SER A 48 -24.56 -12.23 -10.08
CA SER A 48 -26.01 -12.34 -9.81
C SER A 48 -26.82 -11.42 -10.72
N SER A 49 -28.13 -11.58 -10.68
CA SER A 49 -29.10 -10.71 -11.40
C SER A 49 -29.44 -9.44 -10.62
N GLU A 50 -28.98 -9.31 -9.38
CA GLU A 50 -29.36 -8.21 -8.48
C GLU A 50 -28.15 -7.33 -8.13
N LYS A 51 -28.43 -6.08 -7.77
CA LYS A 51 -27.44 -5.17 -7.20
C LYS A 51 -26.97 -5.67 -5.84
N ILE A 52 -25.67 -5.71 -5.64
CA ILE A 52 -25.03 -5.96 -4.33
C ILE A 52 -24.23 -4.74 -3.86
N TYR A 53 -23.73 -4.77 -2.63
CA TYR A 53 -22.88 -3.72 -2.09
C TYR A 53 -21.59 -4.32 -1.54
N VAL A 54 -20.45 -3.77 -1.97
CA VAL A 54 -19.16 -4.05 -1.35
C VAL A 54 -18.97 -3.07 -0.21
N ASN A 55 -18.97 -3.57 1.04
CA ASN A 55 -18.84 -2.76 2.23
C ASN A 55 -17.42 -2.76 2.81
N LYS A 56 -16.65 -3.81 2.53
CA LYS A 56 -15.26 -3.94 2.95
C LYS A 56 -14.47 -4.75 1.93
N VAL A 57 -13.27 -4.29 1.59
CA VAL A 57 -12.29 -5.05 0.81
C VAL A 57 -10.88 -4.69 1.25
N MET A 58 -10.13 -5.69 1.72
CA MET A 58 -8.71 -5.57 1.95
C MET A 58 -7.96 -6.14 0.75
N SER A 59 -7.08 -5.34 0.18
CA SER A 59 -6.32 -5.74 -1.02
C SER A 59 -5.25 -6.77 -0.70
N ALA A 60 -4.71 -6.74 0.52
CA ALA A 60 -3.74 -7.72 1.00
C ALA A 60 -3.96 -8.06 2.47
N GLU A 61 -3.67 -9.31 2.79
CA GLU A 61 -3.64 -9.88 4.13
C GLU A 61 -2.45 -10.82 4.25
N LEU A 62 -1.72 -10.72 5.37
CA LEU A 62 -0.65 -11.65 5.77
C LEU A 62 -0.88 -12.11 7.19
N ASP A 63 -0.86 -13.42 7.41
CA ASP A 63 -0.97 -14.06 8.71
C ASP A 63 0.39 -14.62 9.16
N PHE A 64 0.76 -14.32 10.38
CA PHE A 64 1.97 -14.80 11.05
C PHE A 64 1.56 -15.65 12.25
N LEU A 65 1.76 -16.95 12.14
CA LEU A 65 1.40 -17.92 13.19
C LEU A 65 2.32 -17.82 14.41
N TYR A 66 3.54 -17.32 14.19
CA TYR A 66 4.58 -17.17 15.21
C TYR A 66 5.35 -15.88 14.98
N GLY A 67 6.05 -15.43 16.01
CA GLY A 67 6.92 -14.27 15.94
C GLY A 67 6.47 -13.15 16.89
N ASP A 68 7.39 -12.28 17.21
CA ASP A 68 7.15 -11.05 17.96
C ASP A 68 7.70 -9.88 17.15
N TYR A 69 6.83 -8.93 16.84
CA TYR A 69 7.11 -7.89 15.87
C TYR A 69 6.96 -6.50 16.47
N ASP A 70 7.65 -5.56 15.86
CA ASP A 70 7.36 -4.14 15.95
C ASP A 70 6.63 -3.69 14.68
N LEU A 71 5.63 -2.84 14.85
CA LEU A 71 4.95 -2.14 13.77
C LEU A 71 5.66 -0.81 13.51
N LEU A 72 6.10 -0.60 12.26
CA LEU A 72 6.64 0.67 11.79
C LEU A 72 5.61 1.34 10.88
N THR A 73 5.33 2.60 11.15
CA THR A 73 4.43 3.46 10.36
C THR A 73 5.02 4.83 10.15
N PHE A 74 4.52 5.55 9.16
CA PHE A 74 4.97 6.89 8.84
C PHE A 74 3.82 7.88 9.04
N TYR A 75 4.05 8.89 9.87
CA TYR A 75 3.08 9.92 10.19
C TYR A 75 3.66 11.32 9.98
N GLY A 76 2.80 12.33 9.94
CA GLY A 76 3.30 13.69 9.82
C GLY A 76 2.22 14.74 9.70
N ARG A 77 2.70 15.94 9.44
CA ARG A 77 1.92 17.13 9.17
C ARG A 77 2.71 18.05 8.24
N HIS A 78 2.12 19.15 7.81
CA HIS A 78 2.81 20.17 7.03
C HIS A 78 4.15 20.56 7.68
N ALA A 79 5.21 20.57 6.89
CA ALA A 79 6.60 20.82 7.27
C ALA A 79 7.19 19.81 8.30
N MET A 80 6.52 18.71 8.55
CA MET A 80 7.00 17.58 9.39
C MET A 80 6.41 16.27 8.87
N GLU A 81 6.64 15.98 7.61
CA GLU A 81 6.15 14.78 6.93
C GLU A 81 7.05 13.58 7.20
N ARG A 82 6.46 12.38 7.11
CA ARG A 82 7.17 11.09 7.13
C ARG A 82 8.06 10.85 8.34
N ASN A 83 7.57 11.20 9.53
CA ASN A 83 8.23 10.76 10.76
C ASN A 83 8.02 9.25 10.92
N LEU A 84 9.08 8.52 11.20
CA LEU A 84 9.01 7.10 11.48
C LEU A 84 8.56 6.88 12.93
N GLN A 85 7.55 6.03 13.11
CA GLN A 85 7.15 5.50 14.40
C GLN A 85 7.39 3.99 14.41
N ARG A 86 8.05 3.47 15.45
CA ARG A 86 8.24 2.04 15.71
C ARG A 86 7.66 1.71 17.07
N VAL A 87 6.67 0.83 17.11
CA VAL A 87 5.97 0.41 18.34
C VAL A 87 5.80 -1.11 18.39
N PRO A 88 5.90 -1.74 19.56
CA PRO A 88 5.61 -3.15 19.70
C PRO A 88 4.19 -3.48 19.24
N VAL A 89 4.02 -4.61 18.53
CA VAL A 89 2.68 -5.15 18.25
C VAL A 89 2.08 -5.66 19.55
N ALA A 90 0.95 -5.09 19.94
CA ALA A 90 0.20 -5.44 21.15
C ALA A 90 -1.06 -6.23 20.83
N HIS A 91 -1.61 -6.93 21.83
CA HIS A 91 -2.92 -7.59 21.69
C HIS A 91 -4.02 -6.59 21.31
N GLY A 92 -4.91 -7.02 20.45
CA GLY A 92 -5.92 -6.17 19.84
C GLY A 92 -5.45 -5.57 18.52
N SER A 93 -6.06 -4.46 18.11
CA SER A 93 -5.87 -3.85 16.80
C SER A 93 -5.08 -2.54 16.91
N GLN A 94 -4.07 -2.38 16.05
CA GLN A 94 -3.33 -1.14 15.83
C GLN A 94 -3.56 -0.70 14.38
N MET A 95 -4.10 0.50 14.19
CA MET A 95 -4.59 0.96 12.90
C MET A 95 -3.97 2.29 12.48
N ILE A 96 -3.77 2.45 11.18
CA ILE A 96 -3.54 3.73 10.50
C ILE A 96 -4.55 3.88 9.37
N GLY A 97 -4.83 5.10 8.95
CA GLY A 97 -5.75 5.31 7.83
C GLY A 97 -6.09 6.75 7.56
N SER A 98 -6.95 6.95 6.57
CA SER A 98 -7.50 8.24 6.21
C SER A 98 -8.94 8.11 5.73
N VAL A 99 -9.78 9.06 6.16
CA VAL A 99 -11.18 9.27 5.71
C VAL A 99 -11.35 10.64 5.04
N ARG A 100 -10.27 11.25 4.58
CA ARG A 100 -10.23 12.65 4.09
C ARG A 100 -10.41 12.80 2.57
N GLY A 101 -10.70 11.71 1.87
CA GLY A 101 -10.72 11.66 0.40
C GLY A 101 -9.34 11.50 -0.23
N THR A 102 -8.28 11.51 0.58
CA THR A 102 -6.89 11.30 0.17
C THR A 102 -6.13 10.54 1.25
N SER A 103 -5.08 9.82 0.89
CA SER A 103 -4.18 9.15 1.85
C SER A 103 -3.47 10.13 2.79
N SER A 104 -3.29 11.38 2.39
CA SER A 104 -2.74 12.50 3.14
C SER A 104 -1.29 12.32 3.67
N HIS A 105 -0.70 13.41 4.15
CA HIS A 105 0.60 13.39 4.83
C HIS A 105 0.51 13.00 6.32
N GLN A 106 -0.71 12.88 6.86
CA GLN A 106 -0.91 12.50 8.27
C GLN A 106 -0.49 11.06 8.52
N TYR A 107 -0.85 10.14 7.61
CA TYR A 107 -0.35 8.76 7.57
C TYR A 107 -0.06 8.38 6.13
N ASN A 108 1.14 7.85 5.88
CA ASN A 108 1.44 7.24 4.59
C ASN A 108 0.78 5.86 4.48
N PRO A 109 0.27 5.46 3.32
CA PRO A 109 -0.40 4.18 3.13
C PRO A 109 0.61 3.03 3.02
N MET A 110 1.41 2.87 4.07
CA MET A 110 2.48 1.88 4.18
C MET A 110 2.66 1.44 5.62
N MET A 111 2.90 0.15 5.82
CA MET A 111 3.25 -0.44 7.11
C MET A 111 4.38 -1.44 6.94
N ILE A 112 5.20 -1.58 7.99
CA ILE A 112 6.25 -2.59 8.06
C ILE A 112 6.10 -3.34 9.39
N LEU A 113 6.09 -4.68 9.33
CA LEU A 113 6.33 -5.53 10.49
C LEU A 113 7.80 -5.92 10.49
N ALA A 114 8.51 -5.55 11.55
CA ALA A 114 9.92 -5.87 11.75
C ALA A 114 10.09 -6.79 12.95
N GLU A 115 10.97 -7.78 12.86
CA GLU A 115 11.41 -8.53 14.03
C GLU A 115 12.07 -7.60 15.04
N LYS A 116 12.12 -8.00 16.33
CA LYS A 116 12.55 -7.11 17.42
C LYS A 116 13.97 -6.59 17.28
N ASP A 117 14.84 -7.41 16.72
CA ASP A 117 16.26 -7.09 16.51
C ASP A 117 16.57 -6.47 15.14
N THR A 118 15.55 -6.29 14.30
CA THR A 118 15.72 -5.67 12.98
C THR A 118 16.27 -4.25 13.09
N THR A 119 17.34 -4.01 12.34
CA THR A 119 17.98 -2.69 12.18
C THR A 119 17.93 -2.25 10.71
N GLU A 120 18.71 -1.22 10.38
CA GLU A 120 18.91 -0.82 8.99
C GLU A 120 19.61 -1.89 8.16
N ASP A 121 20.53 -2.66 8.74
CA ASP A 121 21.47 -3.53 8.04
C ASP A 121 21.28 -5.03 8.31
N HIS A 122 20.35 -5.43 9.18
CA HIS A 122 20.03 -6.83 9.44
C HIS A 122 18.63 -7.02 10.04
N GLY A 123 18.16 -8.27 10.03
CA GLY A 123 16.90 -8.72 10.61
C GLY A 123 15.75 -8.75 9.62
N GLY A 124 14.74 -9.56 9.95
CA GLY A 124 13.56 -9.79 9.12
C GLY A 124 12.57 -8.65 9.16
N CYS A 125 12.09 -8.21 7.99
CA CYS A 125 11.02 -7.22 7.90
C CYS A 125 10.11 -7.47 6.69
N TYR A 126 8.82 -7.22 6.89
CA TYR A 126 7.73 -7.40 5.94
C TYR A 126 7.05 -6.07 5.71
N ALA A 127 6.98 -5.62 4.46
CA ALA A 127 6.29 -4.37 4.11
C ALA A 127 5.03 -4.61 3.30
N MET A 128 4.03 -3.77 3.57
CA MET A 128 2.88 -3.53 2.70
C MET A 128 2.85 -2.06 2.30
N SER A 129 2.83 -1.78 1.00
CA SER A 129 2.69 -0.43 0.45
C SER A 129 1.50 -0.37 -0.51
N PHE A 130 0.56 0.53 -0.25
CA PHE A 130 -0.69 0.64 -1.01
C PHE A 130 -0.53 1.60 -2.19
N VAL A 131 -0.79 1.11 -3.39
CA VAL A 131 -0.72 1.92 -4.62
C VAL A 131 -2.06 2.63 -4.85
N TYR A 132 -2.40 3.51 -3.91
CA TYR A 132 -3.65 4.24 -3.89
C TYR A 132 -3.50 5.59 -3.17
N SER A 133 -4.17 6.61 -3.64
CA SER A 133 -4.11 7.96 -3.07
C SER A 133 -5.38 8.40 -2.35
N GLY A 134 -6.41 7.54 -2.30
CA GLY A 134 -7.68 7.81 -1.63
C GLY A 134 -7.71 7.39 -0.16
N ASN A 135 -8.92 7.19 0.37
CA ASN A 135 -9.12 6.71 1.74
C ASN A 135 -8.63 5.28 1.89
N PHE A 136 -7.80 5.04 2.87
CA PHE A 136 -7.20 3.72 3.13
C PHE A 136 -7.26 3.35 4.59
N GLN A 137 -7.14 2.07 4.86
CA GLN A 137 -6.96 1.49 6.19
C GLN A 137 -5.85 0.45 6.15
N GLY A 138 -4.91 0.59 7.08
CA GLY A 138 -3.94 -0.42 7.41
C GLY A 138 -4.14 -0.86 8.85
N GLU A 139 -4.08 -2.16 9.11
CA GLU A 139 -4.35 -2.74 10.41
C GLU A 139 -3.35 -3.86 10.72
N VAL A 140 -2.86 -3.89 11.96
CA VAL A 140 -2.16 -5.03 12.53
C VAL A 140 -2.93 -5.49 13.74
N LEU A 141 -3.37 -6.74 13.72
CA LEU A 141 -4.12 -7.39 14.79
C LEU A 141 -3.26 -8.50 15.42
N LYS A 142 -3.13 -8.51 16.74
CA LYS A 142 -2.59 -9.65 17.50
C LYS A 142 -3.70 -10.28 18.31
N ASP A 143 -3.96 -11.57 18.07
CA ASP A 143 -5.05 -12.31 18.72
C ASP A 143 -4.64 -12.92 20.07
N GLN A 144 -5.56 -13.63 20.73
CA GLN A 144 -5.35 -14.28 22.01
C GLN A 144 -4.34 -15.44 21.95
N TYR A 145 -4.02 -15.96 20.77
CA TYR A 145 -3.04 -17.03 20.56
C TYR A 145 -1.65 -16.49 20.16
N ASN A 146 -1.45 -15.17 20.22
CA ASN A 146 -0.25 -14.45 19.77
C ASN A 146 0.01 -14.53 18.26
N GLN A 147 -1.01 -14.86 17.47
CA GLN A 147 -0.91 -14.80 16.03
C GLN A 147 -1.08 -13.34 15.60
N THR A 148 -0.29 -12.92 14.61
CA THR A 148 -0.34 -11.55 14.10
C THR A 148 -0.89 -11.56 12.68
N ARG A 149 -1.88 -10.67 12.42
CA ARG A 149 -2.44 -10.44 11.09
C ARG A 149 -2.15 -9.01 10.67
N MET A 150 -1.69 -8.83 9.45
CA MET A 150 -1.45 -7.53 8.84
C MET A 150 -2.36 -7.37 7.62
N LEU A 151 -3.09 -6.25 7.55
CA LEU A 151 -4.11 -5.96 6.53
C LEU A 151 -3.88 -4.58 5.93
N LEU A 152 -4.11 -4.43 4.62
CA LEU A 152 -4.07 -3.12 3.95
C LEU A 152 -5.09 -3.09 2.81
N GLY A 153 -5.92 -2.04 2.78
CA GLY A 153 -6.96 -1.88 1.78
C GLY A 153 -7.68 -0.55 1.83
N VAL A 154 -8.83 -0.48 1.19
CA VAL A 154 -9.70 0.69 1.18
C VAL A 154 -10.33 0.86 2.57
N GLN A 155 -10.43 2.12 3.04
CA GLN A 155 -11.08 2.45 4.30
C GLN A 155 -12.55 2.02 4.30
N GLU A 156 -12.97 1.26 5.31
CA GLU A 156 -14.32 0.70 5.40
C GLU A 156 -15.37 1.66 6.01
N GLU A 157 -14.96 2.63 6.82
CA GLU A 157 -15.87 3.44 7.64
C GLU A 157 -16.96 4.18 6.83
N CYS A 158 -16.62 4.69 5.64
CA CYS A 158 -17.55 5.36 4.75
C CYS A 158 -17.68 4.67 3.39
N PHE A 159 -17.27 3.39 3.32
CA PHE A 159 -17.23 2.65 2.08
C PHE A 159 -18.48 1.78 1.91
N ARG A 160 -19.25 2.09 0.89
CA ARG A 160 -20.37 1.27 0.42
C ARG A 160 -20.49 1.41 -1.08
N TYR A 161 -19.79 0.55 -1.80
CA TYR A 161 -19.76 0.60 -3.27
C TYR A 161 -20.90 -0.23 -3.87
N PRO A 162 -21.83 0.41 -4.61
CA PRO A 162 -22.87 -0.34 -5.33
C PRO A 162 -22.26 -1.07 -6.52
N LEU A 163 -22.58 -2.33 -6.68
CA LEU A 163 -22.09 -3.17 -7.75
C LEU A 163 -23.29 -3.79 -8.48
N GLU A 164 -23.59 -3.29 -9.67
CA GLU A 164 -24.71 -3.77 -10.48
C GLU A 164 -24.42 -5.18 -11.02
N ALA A 165 -25.46 -5.83 -11.54
CA ALA A 165 -25.34 -7.14 -12.18
C ALA A 165 -24.32 -7.11 -13.32
N GLY A 166 -23.34 -8.01 -13.31
CA GLY A 166 -22.28 -8.12 -14.31
C GLY A 166 -21.10 -7.16 -14.11
N GLU A 167 -21.16 -6.22 -13.15
CA GLU A 167 -20.06 -5.29 -12.87
C GLU A 167 -18.95 -5.92 -12.02
N THR A 168 -17.76 -5.33 -12.12
CA THR A 168 -16.59 -5.73 -11.34
C THR A 168 -16.03 -4.53 -10.58
N PHE A 169 -15.83 -4.68 -9.28
CA PHE A 169 -15.06 -3.76 -8.46
C PHE A 169 -13.58 -4.17 -8.45
N TYR A 170 -12.70 -3.22 -8.72
CA TYR A 170 -11.25 -3.41 -8.75
C TYR A 170 -10.63 -2.77 -7.52
N ALA A 171 -10.24 -3.57 -6.52
CA ALA A 171 -9.53 -3.06 -5.36
C ALA A 171 -8.13 -2.56 -5.77
N PRO A 172 -7.65 -1.44 -5.21
CA PRO A 172 -6.31 -0.96 -5.46
C PRO A 172 -5.25 -1.97 -5.04
N GLU A 173 -4.09 -1.92 -5.67
CA GLU A 173 -3.01 -2.89 -5.51
C GLU A 173 -2.14 -2.59 -4.30
N VAL A 174 -1.68 -3.63 -3.61
CA VAL A 174 -0.67 -3.59 -2.55
C VAL A 174 0.61 -4.22 -3.06
N ILE A 175 1.73 -3.58 -2.77
CA ILE A 175 3.07 -4.11 -2.96
C ILE A 175 3.51 -4.73 -1.64
N LEU A 176 3.88 -6.00 -1.69
CA LEU A 176 4.45 -6.76 -0.59
C LEU A 176 5.94 -6.95 -0.84
N SER A 177 6.76 -6.81 0.19
CA SER A 177 8.18 -7.13 0.15
C SER A 177 8.64 -7.73 1.47
N TYR A 178 9.56 -8.67 1.40
CA TYR A 178 10.24 -9.25 2.55
C TYR A 178 11.75 -9.24 2.34
N THR A 179 12.48 -9.04 3.42
CA THR A 179 13.94 -9.27 3.45
C THR A 179 14.36 -9.62 4.88
N ASP A 180 15.44 -10.36 5.03
CA ASP A 180 16.15 -10.64 6.27
C ASP A 180 17.42 -9.76 6.43
N GLN A 181 17.64 -8.83 5.49
CA GLN A 181 18.82 -7.97 5.41
C GLN A 181 18.57 -6.54 5.90
N GLY A 182 17.55 -6.35 6.72
CA GLY A 182 17.22 -5.08 7.34
C GLY A 182 16.48 -4.08 6.46
N MET A 183 16.16 -2.92 7.05
CA MET A 183 15.29 -1.93 6.44
C MET A 183 15.91 -1.23 5.21
N ASN A 184 17.25 -1.12 5.14
CA ASN A 184 17.93 -0.57 3.96
C ASN A 184 17.66 -1.42 2.71
N ARG A 185 17.75 -2.74 2.83
CA ARG A 185 17.46 -3.64 1.71
C ARG A 185 16.00 -3.57 1.30
N LEU A 186 15.08 -3.56 2.27
CA LEU A 186 13.64 -3.38 2.02
C LEU A 186 13.37 -2.08 1.24
N SER A 187 13.98 -0.98 1.69
CA SER A 187 13.88 0.33 1.03
C SER A 187 14.39 0.30 -0.41
N GLN A 188 15.53 -0.35 -0.66
CA GLN A 188 16.10 -0.49 -2.01
C GLN A 188 15.18 -1.28 -2.94
N ASN A 189 14.59 -2.39 -2.48
CA ASN A 189 13.65 -3.19 -3.23
C ASN A 189 12.41 -2.37 -3.62
N LEU A 190 11.81 -1.66 -2.66
CA LEU A 190 10.66 -0.80 -2.90
C LEU A 190 11.00 0.39 -3.83
N HIS A 191 12.15 1.04 -3.66
CA HIS A 191 12.59 2.12 -4.54
C HIS A 191 12.80 1.63 -5.98
N SER A 192 13.38 0.46 -6.17
CA SER A 192 13.56 -0.16 -7.49
C SER A 192 12.20 -0.46 -8.13
N CYS A 193 11.28 -1.05 -7.37
CA CYS A 193 9.92 -1.31 -7.84
C CYS A 193 9.22 0.00 -8.26
N ILE A 194 9.28 1.05 -7.46
CA ILE A 194 8.66 2.34 -7.78
C ILE A 194 9.27 2.94 -9.06
N ARG A 195 10.59 2.96 -9.19
CA ARG A 195 11.28 3.55 -10.35
C ARG A 195 10.99 2.80 -11.64
N HIS A 196 11.02 1.49 -11.60
CA HIS A 196 10.98 0.67 -12.82
C HIS A 196 9.58 0.21 -13.19
N HIS A 197 8.70 0.01 -12.19
CA HIS A 197 7.41 -0.65 -12.38
C HIS A 197 6.18 0.19 -11.99
N ILE A 198 6.35 1.42 -11.45
CA ILE A 198 5.25 2.34 -11.14
C ILE A 198 5.41 3.67 -11.90
N CYS A 199 6.60 4.29 -11.84
CA CYS A 199 6.86 5.55 -12.52
C CYS A 199 6.66 5.42 -14.03
N ARG A 200 5.91 6.37 -14.61
CA ARG A 200 5.57 6.41 -16.04
C ARG A 200 5.83 7.79 -16.64
N GLY A 201 5.79 7.86 -17.98
CA GLY A 201 5.95 9.08 -18.72
C GLY A 201 7.42 9.51 -18.86
N LYS A 202 7.66 10.63 -19.53
CA LYS A 202 9.00 11.06 -19.92
C LYS A 202 9.96 11.26 -18.74
N TYR A 203 9.43 11.73 -17.60
CA TYR A 203 10.24 11.97 -16.40
C TYR A 203 10.55 10.72 -15.57
N LYS A 204 10.23 9.53 -16.06
CA LYS A 204 10.80 8.28 -15.53
C LYS A 204 12.33 8.25 -15.72
N THR A 205 12.80 8.74 -16.88
CA THR A 205 14.21 8.67 -17.30
C THR A 205 14.83 10.04 -17.58
N GLU A 206 14.04 11.06 -17.91
CA GLU A 206 14.53 12.41 -18.19
C GLU A 206 14.69 13.24 -16.91
N VAL A 207 15.67 14.13 -16.92
CA VAL A 207 15.87 15.10 -15.84
C VAL A 207 14.69 16.07 -15.80
N ARG A 208 14.13 16.27 -14.61
CA ARG A 208 13.04 17.23 -14.39
C ARG A 208 13.58 18.66 -14.49
N PRO A 209 12.78 19.61 -14.98
CA PRO A 209 13.17 21.01 -14.96
C PRO A 209 13.32 21.52 -13.53
N VAL A 210 14.20 22.49 -13.35
CA VAL A 210 14.34 23.20 -12.09
C VAL A 210 13.06 24.02 -11.85
N LEU A 211 12.45 23.83 -10.68
CA LEU A 211 11.26 24.57 -10.26
C LEU A 211 11.64 25.61 -9.21
N VAL A 212 11.25 26.84 -9.42
CA VAL A 212 11.37 27.92 -8.42
C VAL A 212 9.98 28.17 -7.82
N ASN A 213 9.92 28.22 -6.50
CA ASN A 213 8.74 28.62 -5.75
C ASN A 213 9.02 29.95 -5.05
N SER A 214 8.27 30.98 -5.40
CA SER A 214 8.44 32.34 -4.84
C SER A 214 7.78 32.52 -3.46
N TRP A 215 7.00 31.53 -2.98
CA TRP A 215 6.16 31.69 -1.79
C TRP A 215 6.95 32.12 -0.54
N GLU A 216 8.06 31.45 -0.25
CA GLU A 216 8.89 31.78 0.91
C GLU A 216 9.75 33.05 0.74
N ALA A 217 10.03 33.45 -0.51
CA ALA A 217 10.90 34.57 -0.81
C ALA A 217 10.15 35.91 -0.95
N ALA A 218 8.99 35.89 -1.61
CA ALA A 218 8.32 37.11 -2.03
C ALA A 218 6.78 37.08 -1.97
N TYR A 219 6.18 35.95 -1.62
CA TYR A 219 4.73 35.72 -1.63
C TYR A 219 4.11 36.17 -2.97
N PHE A 220 3.32 37.24 -2.98
CA PHE A 220 2.66 37.78 -4.17
C PHE A 220 3.37 39.03 -4.73
N ASP A 221 4.39 39.57 -4.06
CA ASP A 221 5.08 40.80 -4.43
C ASP A 221 6.35 40.49 -5.25
N PHE A 222 6.14 40.02 -6.47
CA PHE A 222 7.21 39.75 -7.42
C PHE A 222 6.81 39.99 -8.87
N THR A 223 7.80 40.22 -9.71
CA THR A 223 7.69 40.28 -11.18
C THR A 223 8.58 39.22 -11.82
N GLY A 224 8.41 39.00 -13.14
CA GLY A 224 9.31 38.11 -13.88
C GLY A 224 10.79 38.53 -13.76
N GLU A 225 11.06 39.86 -13.71
CA GLU A 225 12.43 40.40 -13.58
C GLU A 225 13.04 40.14 -12.19
N THR A 226 12.23 40.07 -11.14
CA THR A 226 12.73 39.84 -9.77
C THR A 226 13.00 38.36 -9.49
N LEU A 227 12.54 37.45 -10.36
CA LEU A 227 12.78 36.00 -10.24
C LEU A 227 14.02 35.53 -11.01
N TYR A 228 14.61 36.39 -11.85
CA TYR A 228 15.85 36.11 -12.58
C TYR A 228 17.02 36.86 -11.94
#